data_f88263ebc1637f4f97de86c92515898f
#
_entry.id   f88263ebc1637f4f97de86c92515898f
#
_cell.length_a   1.000
_cell.length_b   1.000
_cell.length_c   1.000
_cell.angle_alpha   90.00
_cell.angle_beta   90.00
_cell.angle_gamma   90.00
#
_symmetry.space_group_name_H-M   'P 1'
#
loop_
_entity.id
_entity.type
_entity.pdbx_description
1 polymer ?
#
loop_
_entity_poly.entity_id
_entity_poly.type
_entity_poly.pdbx_seq_one_letter_code
_entity_poly.pdbx_strand_id
1 'polypeptide(L)'
;MKKDYSDKHTFVICAYKESRFLEDCIESLENQTVKSTIIMATSTPCDYIKNIADKHGIELFVNDGEHGISADWNFGISKAKTKYVTVAHQDDTYRRNYTAECIHAMESDKKPLIFFTNYGELRNGTVCEKNKLLSVKRLMLFPLGIGTK
;
A
#
# COMPACT_ATOMS: atom_id res chain seq x y z
N MET A 1 -21.60 -5.20 -9.16
CA MET A 1 -20.33 -5.96 -9.12
C MET A 1 -19.19 -4.96 -9.03
N LYS A 2 -18.21 -5.17 -8.15
CA LYS A 2 -16.96 -4.38 -8.15
C LYS A 2 -16.19 -4.70 -9.45
N LYS A 3 -15.58 -3.68 -10.07
CA LYS A 3 -14.65 -3.88 -11.19
C LYS A 3 -13.44 -4.65 -10.67
N ASP A 4 -12.98 -5.66 -11.42
CA ASP A 4 -11.87 -6.53 -11.02
C ASP A 4 -10.60 -6.10 -11.75
N TYR A 5 -9.56 -5.77 -10.99
CA TYR A 5 -8.22 -5.42 -11.46
C TYR A 5 -7.15 -6.31 -10.81
N SER A 6 -7.53 -7.49 -10.31
CA SER A 6 -6.60 -8.42 -9.68
C SER A 6 -5.54 -8.96 -10.64
N ASP A 7 -5.78 -8.87 -11.93
CA ASP A 7 -4.82 -9.17 -13.01
C ASP A 7 -3.90 -7.99 -13.37
N LYS A 8 -4.23 -6.77 -12.93
CA LYS A 8 -3.51 -5.54 -13.27
C LYS A 8 -2.76 -4.91 -12.12
N HIS A 9 -3.23 -5.08 -10.89
CA HIS A 9 -2.73 -4.38 -9.73
C HIS A 9 -2.60 -5.30 -8.51
N THR A 10 -1.46 -5.19 -7.83
CA THR A 10 -1.17 -5.89 -6.57
C THR A 10 -0.82 -4.90 -5.47
N PHE A 11 -1.46 -5.04 -4.32
CA PHE A 11 -0.96 -4.49 -3.07
C PHE A 11 0.06 -5.46 -2.45
N VAL A 12 1.24 -4.96 -2.12
CA VAL A 12 2.26 -5.67 -1.38
C VAL A 12 2.32 -5.10 0.02
N ILE A 13 1.79 -5.81 1.00
CA ILE A 13 1.88 -5.41 2.40
C ILE A 13 3.26 -5.81 2.92
N CYS A 14 4.06 -4.81 3.34
CA CYS A 14 5.34 -5.06 3.99
C CYS A 14 5.11 -5.12 5.51
N ALA A 15 4.98 -6.35 6.03
CA ALA A 15 4.75 -6.60 7.45
C ALA A 15 6.09 -6.74 8.19
N TYR A 16 6.21 -6.05 9.33
CA TYR A 16 7.40 -6.07 10.17
C TYR A 16 7.00 -6.20 11.64
N LYS A 17 7.35 -7.34 12.26
CA LYS A 17 6.95 -7.67 13.63
C LYS A 17 5.43 -7.62 13.83
N GLU A 18 4.99 -7.70 15.07
CA GLU A 18 3.58 -7.54 15.40
C GLU A 18 3.17 -6.07 15.32
N SER A 19 2.08 -5.80 14.60
CA SER A 19 1.50 -4.48 14.50
C SER A 19 -0.01 -4.56 14.66
N ARG A 20 -0.53 -3.88 15.68
CA ARG A 20 -1.98 -3.79 15.91
C ARG A 20 -2.77 -3.15 14.76
N PHE A 21 -2.08 -2.52 13.81
CA PHE A 21 -2.70 -1.84 12.67
C PHE A 21 -2.75 -2.70 11.40
N LEU A 22 -2.10 -3.89 11.42
CA LEU A 22 -2.02 -4.74 10.24
C LEU A 22 -3.40 -5.16 9.73
N GLU A 23 -4.32 -5.49 10.62
CA GLU A 23 -5.69 -5.86 10.26
C GLU A 23 -6.45 -4.68 9.65
N ASP A 24 -6.37 -3.48 10.25
CA ASP A 24 -6.98 -2.26 9.71
C ASP A 24 -6.44 -1.94 8.30
N CYS A 25 -5.13 -2.13 8.08
CA CYS A 25 -4.51 -2.01 6.76
C CYS A 25 -5.19 -2.97 5.77
N ILE A 26 -5.20 -4.27 6.06
CA ILE A 26 -5.78 -5.30 5.19
C ILE A 26 -7.24 -5.01 4.87
N GLU A 27 -8.06 -4.73 5.87
CA GLU A 27 -9.48 -4.39 5.70
C GLU A 27 -9.66 -3.18 4.77
N SER A 28 -8.80 -2.17 4.87
CA SER A 28 -8.84 -1.00 3.98
C SER A 28 -8.55 -1.36 2.51
N LEU A 29 -7.67 -2.35 2.27
CA LEU A 29 -7.33 -2.84 0.93
C LEU A 29 -8.44 -3.74 0.36
N GLU A 30 -9.05 -4.59 1.16
CA GLU A 30 -10.19 -5.44 0.78
C GLU A 30 -11.45 -4.60 0.47
N ASN A 31 -11.61 -3.46 1.15
CA ASN A 31 -12.73 -2.54 0.99
C ASN A 31 -12.59 -1.56 -0.18
N GLN A 32 -11.60 -1.71 -1.06
CA GLN A 32 -11.50 -0.88 -2.25
C GLN A 32 -12.72 -1.00 -3.17
N THR A 33 -13.04 0.09 -3.92
CA THR A 33 -14.16 0.11 -4.90
C THR A 33 -13.90 -0.81 -6.08
N VAL A 34 -12.65 -1.12 -6.37
CA VAL A 34 -12.20 -2.09 -7.38
C VAL A 34 -11.37 -3.16 -6.70
N LYS A 35 -11.42 -4.39 -7.20
CA LYS A 35 -10.69 -5.51 -6.62
C LYS A 35 -9.25 -5.51 -7.13
N SER A 36 -8.30 -5.80 -6.25
CA SER A 36 -6.87 -6.01 -6.54
C SER A 36 -6.37 -7.29 -5.91
N THR A 37 -5.28 -7.83 -6.40
CA THR A 37 -4.53 -8.86 -5.68
C THR A 37 -3.88 -8.24 -4.43
N ILE A 38 -3.85 -8.96 -3.33
CA ILE A 38 -3.16 -8.58 -2.09
C ILE A 38 -2.19 -9.70 -1.75
N ILE A 39 -0.93 -9.36 -1.55
CA ILE A 39 0.10 -10.27 -1.03
C ILE A 39 0.78 -9.63 0.17
N MET A 40 1.43 -10.44 0.98
CA MET A 40 2.17 -9.98 2.15
C MET A 40 3.62 -10.45 2.08
N ALA A 41 4.56 -9.59 2.45
CA ALA A 41 5.99 -9.91 2.56
C ALA A 41 6.51 -9.50 3.93
N THR A 42 7.41 -10.30 4.51
CA THR A 42 8.02 -10.04 5.81
C THR A 42 9.42 -10.60 5.90
N SER A 43 10.33 -9.89 6.57
CA SER A 43 11.64 -10.39 7.03
C SER A 43 11.65 -10.78 8.51
N THR A 44 10.51 -10.62 9.19
CA THR A 44 10.34 -10.95 10.61
C THR A 44 9.14 -11.88 10.81
N PRO A 45 9.18 -13.11 10.25
CA PRO A 45 8.05 -14.03 10.32
C PRO A 45 7.75 -14.38 11.79
N CYS A 46 6.47 -14.35 12.15
CA CYS A 46 5.98 -14.77 13.45
C CYS A 46 4.54 -15.30 13.32
N ASP A 47 4.07 -16.03 14.34
CA ASP A 47 2.73 -16.61 14.34
C ASP A 47 1.62 -15.56 14.16
N TYR A 48 1.81 -14.36 14.70
CA TYR A 48 0.87 -13.26 14.53
C TYR A 48 0.65 -12.90 13.05
N ILE A 49 1.74 -12.64 12.31
CA ILE A 49 1.69 -12.30 10.88
C ILE A 49 1.08 -13.44 10.08
N LYS A 50 1.52 -14.68 10.36
CA LYS A 50 1.01 -15.89 9.68
C LYS A 50 -0.48 -16.06 9.89
N ASN A 51 -0.94 -16.01 11.14
CA ASN A 51 -2.35 -16.19 11.47
C ASN A 51 -3.26 -15.13 10.81
N ILE A 52 -2.80 -13.89 10.72
CA ILE A 52 -3.53 -12.82 10.03
C ILE A 52 -3.55 -13.08 8.51
N ALA A 53 -2.43 -13.44 7.90
CA ALA A 53 -2.38 -13.78 6.49
C ALA A 53 -3.32 -14.95 6.14
N ASP A 54 -3.30 -16.01 6.95
CA ASP A 54 -4.18 -17.19 6.80
C ASP A 54 -5.67 -16.81 6.97
N LYS A 55 -5.99 -15.99 7.97
CA LYS A 55 -7.35 -15.49 8.22
C LYS A 55 -7.95 -14.75 7.02
N HIS A 56 -7.16 -13.95 6.34
CA HIS A 56 -7.58 -13.16 5.18
C HIS A 56 -7.31 -13.86 3.83
N GLY A 57 -6.75 -15.08 3.83
CA GLY A 57 -6.40 -15.81 2.61
C GLY A 57 -5.34 -15.10 1.76
N ILE A 58 -4.42 -14.39 2.40
CA ILE A 58 -3.35 -13.61 1.76
C ILE A 58 -2.09 -14.48 1.66
N GLU A 59 -1.50 -14.56 0.47
CA GLU A 59 -0.23 -15.27 0.26
C GLU A 59 0.90 -14.51 0.96
N LEU A 60 1.60 -15.22 1.89
CA LEU A 60 2.70 -14.69 2.69
C LEU A 60 4.05 -15.15 2.14
N PHE A 61 4.92 -14.20 1.84
CA PHE A 61 6.30 -14.43 1.42
C PHE A 61 7.27 -14.02 2.52
N VAL A 62 8.18 -14.94 2.88
CA VAL A 62 9.23 -14.66 3.88
C VAL A 62 10.53 -14.28 3.16
N ASN A 63 11.07 -13.11 3.50
CA ASN A 63 12.39 -12.67 3.04
C ASN A 63 13.45 -13.20 4.02
N ASP A 64 14.18 -14.20 3.61
CA ASP A 64 15.33 -14.80 4.33
C ASP A 64 16.70 -14.28 3.84
N GLY A 65 16.69 -13.33 2.90
CA GLY A 65 17.88 -12.72 2.33
C GLY A 65 18.30 -11.44 3.06
N GLU A 66 18.61 -10.39 2.30
CA GLU A 66 18.97 -9.08 2.84
C GLU A 66 17.77 -8.44 3.55
N HIS A 67 18.02 -7.88 4.75
CA HIS A 67 17.00 -7.24 5.57
C HIS A 67 17.13 -5.71 5.53
N GLY A 68 16.03 -5.06 5.79
CA GLY A 68 15.91 -3.60 5.84
C GLY A 68 14.81 -3.07 4.92
N ILE A 69 14.37 -1.84 5.15
CA ILE A 69 13.18 -1.27 4.51
C ILE A 69 13.23 -1.42 2.98
N SER A 70 14.32 -1.02 2.36
CA SER A 70 14.46 -1.08 0.89
C SER A 70 14.55 -2.53 0.38
N ALA A 71 15.25 -3.41 1.10
CA ALA A 71 15.38 -4.82 0.75
C ALA A 71 14.02 -5.53 0.86
N ASP A 72 13.28 -5.31 1.94
CA ASP A 72 11.95 -5.90 2.15
C ASP A 72 10.93 -5.41 1.12
N TRP A 73 10.96 -4.12 0.76
CA TRP A 73 10.10 -3.59 -0.29
C TRP A 73 10.42 -4.21 -1.64
N ASN A 74 11.70 -4.25 -2.03
CA ASN A 74 12.14 -4.84 -3.30
C ASN A 74 11.79 -6.32 -3.37
N PHE A 75 12.00 -7.06 -2.27
CA PHE A 75 11.59 -8.45 -2.17
C PHE A 75 10.08 -8.61 -2.39
N GLY A 76 9.27 -7.84 -1.68
CA GLY A 76 7.82 -7.88 -1.84
C GLY A 76 7.36 -7.52 -3.25
N ILE A 77 7.92 -6.45 -3.84
CA ILE A 77 7.63 -6.05 -5.23
C ILE A 77 7.97 -7.18 -6.21
N SER A 78 9.07 -7.90 -5.99
CA SER A 78 9.50 -9.02 -6.86
C SER A 78 8.52 -10.20 -6.87
N LYS A 79 7.65 -10.32 -5.86
CA LYS A 79 6.61 -11.37 -5.77
C LYS A 79 5.34 -11.01 -6.51
N ALA A 80 5.11 -9.74 -6.81
CA ALA A 80 3.94 -9.30 -7.56
C ALA A 80 4.05 -9.72 -9.03
N LYS A 81 2.93 -10.22 -9.59
CA LYS A 81 2.84 -10.70 -10.98
C LYS A 81 2.06 -9.75 -11.89
N THR A 82 1.64 -8.62 -11.36
CA THR A 82 0.81 -7.65 -12.07
C THR A 82 1.62 -6.47 -12.59
N LYS A 83 1.05 -5.74 -13.54
CA LYS A 83 1.70 -4.58 -14.16
C LYS A 83 1.95 -3.44 -13.17
N TYR A 84 1.03 -3.21 -12.25
CA TYR A 84 1.12 -2.14 -11.25
C TYR A 84 1.20 -2.73 -9.86
N VAL A 85 2.05 -2.12 -9.03
CA VAL A 85 2.29 -2.57 -7.66
C VAL A 85 2.22 -1.38 -6.72
N THR A 86 1.45 -1.51 -5.65
CA THR A 86 1.48 -0.56 -4.53
C THR A 86 2.15 -1.23 -3.34
N VAL A 87 3.23 -0.64 -2.85
CA VAL A 87 3.82 -1.01 -1.55
C VAL A 87 2.92 -0.42 -0.46
N ALA A 88 2.32 -1.28 0.32
CA ALA A 88 1.43 -0.92 1.41
C ALA A 88 2.16 -1.11 2.76
N HIS A 89 2.24 -0.04 3.55
CA HIS A 89 2.78 -0.14 4.90
C HIS A 89 1.71 -0.71 5.83
N GLN A 90 2.13 -1.57 6.74
CA GLN A 90 1.22 -2.28 7.65
C GLN A 90 0.45 -1.38 8.64
N ASP A 91 0.85 -0.13 8.77
CA ASP A 91 0.27 0.89 9.67
C ASP A 91 -0.49 2.00 8.93
N ASP A 92 -0.63 1.86 7.61
CA ASP A 92 -1.41 2.77 6.78
C ASP A 92 -2.79 2.19 6.45
N THR A 93 -3.78 3.07 6.28
CA THR A 93 -5.10 2.74 5.74
C THR A 93 -5.37 3.50 4.45
N TYR A 94 -6.06 2.84 3.52
CA TYR A 94 -6.28 3.35 2.16
C TYR A 94 -7.74 3.75 1.96
N ARG A 95 -7.97 4.94 1.40
CA ARG A 95 -9.34 5.36 1.02
C ARG A 95 -9.89 4.41 -0.05
N ARG A 96 -11.19 4.17 0.01
CA ARG A 96 -11.89 3.18 -0.83
C ARG A 96 -11.69 3.33 -2.34
N ASN A 97 -11.38 4.52 -2.83
CA ASN A 97 -11.16 4.81 -4.24
C ASN A 97 -9.68 4.82 -4.66
N TYR A 98 -8.74 4.52 -3.74
CA TYR A 98 -7.29 4.61 -4.02
C TYR A 98 -6.89 3.81 -5.25
N THR A 99 -7.27 2.54 -5.34
CA THR A 99 -6.91 1.69 -6.48
C THR A 99 -7.50 2.21 -7.79
N ALA A 100 -8.74 2.67 -7.79
CA ALA A 100 -9.38 3.20 -8.98
C ALA A 100 -8.64 4.44 -9.50
N GLU A 101 -8.27 5.37 -8.61
CA GLU A 101 -7.51 6.58 -8.95
C GLU A 101 -6.09 6.24 -9.41
N CYS A 102 -5.43 5.27 -8.75
CA CYS A 102 -4.11 4.80 -9.13
C CYS A 102 -4.11 4.27 -10.56
N ILE A 103 -4.98 3.32 -10.87
CA ILE A 103 -5.07 2.73 -12.22
C ILE A 103 -5.43 3.78 -13.27
N HIS A 104 -6.38 4.66 -12.97
CA HIS A 104 -6.75 5.75 -13.89
C HIS A 104 -5.56 6.66 -14.20
N ALA A 105 -4.78 7.03 -13.18
CA ALA A 105 -3.59 7.85 -13.36
C ALA A 105 -2.49 7.13 -14.14
N MET A 106 -2.21 5.87 -13.80
CA MET A 106 -1.15 5.06 -14.43
C MET A 106 -1.47 4.68 -15.89
N GLU A 107 -2.74 4.55 -16.25
CA GLU A 107 -3.18 4.26 -17.62
C GLU A 107 -3.47 5.53 -18.43
N SER A 108 -3.20 6.73 -17.88
CA SER A 108 -3.35 7.99 -18.62
C SER A 108 -2.33 8.14 -19.75
N ASP A 109 -2.61 9.02 -20.71
CA ASP A 109 -1.71 9.32 -21.85
C ASP A 109 -0.32 9.84 -21.39
N LYS A 110 -0.21 10.35 -20.18
CA LYS A 110 1.05 10.84 -19.58
C LYS A 110 2.01 9.70 -19.19
N LYS A 111 1.53 8.46 -19.08
CA LYS A 111 2.30 7.25 -18.72
C LYS A 111 3.27 7.51 -17.55
N PRO A 112 2.77 7.91 -16.37
CA PRO A 112 3.64 8.21 -15.23
C PRO A 112 4.39 6.94 -14.77
N LEU A 113 5.59 7.12 -14.24
CA LEU A 113 6.38 6.02 -13.67
C LEU A 113 5.93 5.66 -12.26
N ILE A 114 5.44 6.65 -11.50
CA ILE A 114 5.05 6.51 -10.10
C ILE A 114 3.75 7.26 -9.88
N PHE A 115 2.87 6.67 -9.07
CA PHE A 115 1.69 7.30 -8.52
C PHE A 115 1.78 7.34 -7.00
N PHE A 116 1.47 8.47 -6.41
CA PHE A 116 1.28 8.61 -4.97
C PHE A 116 0.23 9.69 -4.68
N THR A 117 -0.39 9.57 -3.52
CA THR A 117 -1.45 10.48 -3.07
C THR A 117 -0.98 11.37 -1.92
N ASN A 118 -1.70 12.44 -1.69
CA ASN A 118 -1.65 13.10 -0.40
C ASN A 118 -2.13 12.14 0.68
N TYR A 119 -1.63 12.32 1.89
CA TYR A 119 -2.03 11.56 3.06
C TYR A 119 -2.47 12.47 4.20
N GLY A 120 -3.26 11.93 5.09
CA GLY A 120 -3.61 12.51 6.38
C GLY A 120 -3.07 11.64 7.51
N GLU A 121 -3.06 12.15 8.72
CA GLU A 121 -2.73 11.39 9.92
C GLU A 121 -4.02 10.94 10.61
N LEU A 122 -4.11 9.66 10.94
CA LEU A 122 -5.21 9.14 11.73
C LEU A 122 -4.84 9.25 13.22
N ARG A 123 -5.54 10.13 13.95
CA ARG A 123 -5.33 10.34 15.39
C ARG A 123 -6.63 10.07 16.13
N ASN A 124 -6.64 9.07 17.01
CA ASN A 124 -7.83 8.71 17.79
C ASN A 124 -9.10 8.56 16.94
N GLY A 125 -9.00 7.89 15.80
CA GLY A 125 -10.13 7.68 14.88
C GLY A 125 -10.51 8.90 14.03
N THR A 126 -9.83 10.04 14.18
CA THR A 126 -10.09 11.25 13.39
C THR A 126 -8.98 11.51 12.39
N VAL A 127 -9.36 11.75 11.13
CA VAL A 127 -8.39 12.05 10.06
C VAL A 127 -8.01 13.53 10.11
N CYS A 128 -6.73 13.80 10.36
CA CYS A 128 -6.13 15.13 10.32
C CYS A 128 -5.43 15.34 8.97
N GLU A 129 -6.05 16.08 8.07
CA GLU A 129 -5.50 16.36 6.73
C GLU A 129 -4.60 17.61 6.69
N LYS A 130 -4.64 18.44 7.73
CA LYS A 130 -3.90 19.71 7.80
C LYS A 130 -3.10 19.79 9.09
N ASN A 131 -1.78 19.68 8.97
CA ASN A 131 -0.84 20.05 10.01
C ASN A 131 0.40 20.70 9.39
N LYS A 132 1.26 21.34 10.22
CA LYS A 132 2.46 22.05 9.72
C LYS A 132 3.41 21.10 9.00
N LEU A 133 3.60 19.88 9.51
CA LEU A 133 4.51 18.89 8.93
C LEU A 133 4.02 18.42 7.55
N LEU A 134 2.72 18.13 7.42
CA LEU A 134 2.12 17.79 6.13
C LEU A 134 2.24 18.92 5.10
N SER A 135 2.09 20.16 5.54
CA SER A 135 2.25 21.32 4.67
C SER A 135 3.68 21.47 4.14
N VAL A 136 4.68 21.26 5.00
CA VAL A 136 6.10 21.26 4.60
C VAL A 136 6.40 20.12 3.62
N LYS A 137 5.95 18.90 3.91
CA LYS A 137 6.14 17.74 3.02
C LYS A 137 5.49 17.96 1.64
N ARG A 138 4.29 18.54 1.59
CA ARG A 138 3.62 18.91 0.34
C ARG A 138 4.42 19.96 -0.46
N LEU A 139 4.98 20.96 0.24
CA LEU A 139 5.82 21.97 -0.40
C LEU A 139 7.09 21.36 -1.01
N MET A 140 7.70 20.37 -0.35
CA MET A 140 8.89 19.69 -0.87
C MET A 140 8.63 18.86 -2.14
N LEU A 141 7.39 18.43 -2.37
CA LEU A 141 7.00 17.70 -3.58
C LEU A 141 6.75 18.65 -4.79
N PHE A 142 6.54 19.95 -4.54
CA PHE A 142 6.20 20.92 -5.58
C PHE A 142 7.28 21.06 -6.68
N PRO A 143 8.61 21.06 -6.39
CA PRO A 143 9.65 21.18 -7.41
C PRO A 143 9.71 20.00 -8.39
N LEU A 144 9.09 18.87 -8.07
CA LEU A 144 9.10 17.67 -8.92
C LEU A 144 7.97 17.68 -9.97
N GLY A 145 7.24 18.78 -10.12
CA GLY A 145 6.19 18.92 -11.12
C GLY A 145 4.96 18.04 -10.89
N ILE A 146 4.80 17.52 -9.66
CA ILE A 146 3.70 16.66 -9.29
C ILE A 146 2.50 17.54 -8.93
N GLY A 147 1.63 17.72 -9.92
CA GLY A 147 0.38 18.44 -9.73
C GLY A 147 -0.49 17.73 -8.69
N THR A 148 -0.63 18.31 -7.52
CA THR A 148 -1.66 17.93 -6.56
C THR A 148 -2.99 18.51 -7.03
N LYS A 149 -3.87 17.66 -7.56
CA LYS A 149 -5.30 17.96 -7.64
C LYS A 149 -6.00 17.47 -6.39
#